data_7412c5809f2fb23fd21e1abd61fecc3f
#
_entry.id   7412c5809f2fb23fd21e1abd61fecc3f
#
_cell.length_a   1.000
_cell.length_b   1.000
_cell.length_c   1.000
_cell.angle_alpha   90.00
_cell.angle_beta   90.00
_cell.angle_gamma   90.00
#
_symmetry.space_group_name_H-M   'P 1'
#
loop_
_entity.id
_entity.type
_entity.pdbx_description
1 polymer ?
#
loop_
_entity_poly.entity_id
_entity_poly.type
_entity_poly.pdbx_seq_one_letter_code
_entity_poly.pdbx_strand_id
1 'polypeptide(L)'
;MVLEWRNTETVRKWMYNKDVISLENHLGFIESLKNREDRYYWLVTSPKGNYIGVLNVTEVNREKDQAEMGLYLNPQSNEFGFDFVRECFYFFFNTLQCKHLYCAVDSKNKDAYSIDSFLGCEFDEKKYDGETCYLVSNNLTRDRMNERYKLKFSDYLKFCKNSSYGK
;
A
#
# COMPACT_ATOMS: atom_id res chain seq x y z
N MET A 1 -6.89 -2.25 18.61
CA MET A 1 -5.67 -1.72 17.94
C MET A 1 -5.86 -1.63 16.42
N VAL A 2 -5.68 -2.68 15.61
CA VAL A 2 -5.77 -2.59 14.11
C VAL A 2 -7.11 -2.05 13.63
N LEU A 3 -8.23 -2.49 14.21
CA LEU A 3 -9.56 -1.95 13.89
C LEU A 3 -9.68 -0.45 14.20
N GLU A 4 -9.12 0.00 15.29
CA GLU A 4 -9.10 1.43 15.64
C GLU A 4 -8.36 2.24 14.59
N TRP A 5 -7.17 1.79 14.14
CA TRP A 5 -6.43 2.45 13.08
C TRP A 5 -7.25 2.51 11.79
N ARG A 6 -7.82 1.36 11.39
CA ARG A 6 -8.61 1.23 10.17
C ARG A 6 -9.83 2.16 10.17
N ASN A 7 -10.42 2.41 11.33
CA ASN A 7 -11.59 3.26 11.51
C ASN A 7 -11.26 4.76 11.68
N THR A 8 -9.97 5.14 11.81
CA THR A 8 -9.63 6.57 11.82
C THR A 8 -9.95 7.22 10.47
N GLU A 9 -10.37 8.48 10.48
CA GLU A 9 -10.66 9.24 9.27
C GLU A 9 -9.44 9.34 8.35
N THR A 10 -8.25 9.46 8.93
CA THR A 10 -6.98 9.55 8.21
C THR A 10 -6.66 8.31 7.41
N VAL A 11 -7.14 7.14 7.83
CA VAL A 11 -6.96 5.85 7.14
C VAL A 11 -8.16 5.54 6.26
N ARG A 12 -9.38 5.48 6.84
CA ARG A 12 -10.57 4.96 6.15
C ARG A 12 -10.94 5.76 4.90
N LYS A 13 -10.68 7.07 4.87
CA LYS A 13 -10.98 7.92 3.70
C LYS A 13 -10.29 7.48 2.41
N TRP A 14 -9.18 6.75 2.51
CA TRP A 14 -8.40 6.24 1.38
C TRP A 14 -8.70 4.78 1.02
N MET A 15 -9.52 4.09 1.81
CA MET A 15 -9.88 2.69 1.56
C MET A 15 -11.03 2.60 0.55
N TYR A 16 -11.13 1.46 -0.15
CA TYR A 16 -12.27 1.18 -1.03
C TYR A 16 -13.59 1.24 -0.25
N ASN A 17 -13.69 0.53 0.87
CA ASN A 17 -14.79 0.72 1.80
C ASN A 17 -14.43 1.82 2.81
N LYS A 18 -15.14 2.93 2.78
CA LYS A 18 -14.94 4.09 3.65
C LYS A 18 -15.79 4.06 4.92
N ASP A 19 -16.59 3.02 5.12
CA ASP A 19 -17.44 2.88 6.30
C ASP A 19 -16.64 2.53 7.56
N VAL A 20 -17.22 2.86 8.71
CA VAL A 20 -16.74 2.39 10.00
C VAL A 20 -17.05 0.90 10.14
N ILE A 21 -16.02 0.11 10.41
CA ILE A 21 -16.15 -1.34 10.57
C ILE A 21 -16.46 -1.66 12.04
N SER A 22 -17.53 -2.43 12.29
CA SER A 22 -17.85 -2.92 13.64
C SER A 22 -16.83 -3.98 14.08
N LEU A 23 -16.71 -4.17 15.41
CA LEU A 23 -15.86 -5.22 15.96
C LEU A 23 -16.29 -6.62 15.46
N GLU A 24 -17.58 -6.87 15.39
CA GLU A 24 -18.14 -8.14 14.91
C GLU A 24 -17.71 -8.42 13.45
N ASN A 25 -17.89 -7.42 12.56
CA ASN A 25 -17.50 -7.55 11.16
C ASN A 25 -15.98 -7.72 11.02
N HIS A 26 -15.19 -7.03 11.82
CA HIS A 26 -13.74 -7.17 11.81
C HIS A 26 -13.28 -8.56 12.25
N LEU A 27 -13.87 -9.10 13.32
CA LEU A 27 -13.55 -10.44 13.78
C LEU A 27 -14.00 -11.51 12.78
N GLY A 28 -15.21 -11.37 12.23
CA GLY A 28 -15.69 -12.24 11.15
C GLY A 28 -14.79 -12.22 9.93
N PHE A 29 -14.28 -11.05 9.55
CA PHE A 29 -13.30 -10.91 8.47
C PHE A 29 -12.00 -11.66 8.80
N ILE A 30 -11.42 -11.46 10.00
CA ILE A 30 -10.18 -12.17 10.42
C ILE A 30 -10.38 -13.69 10.39
N GLU A 31 -11.51 -14.18 10.88
CA GLU A 31 -11.83 -15.61 10.87
C GLU A 31 -11.91 -16.14 9.44
N SER A 32 -12.51 -15.38 8.53
CA SER A 32 -12.63 -15.76 7.12
C SER A 32 -11.28 -15.92 6.41
N LEU A 33 -10.22 -15.25 6.88
CA LEU A 33 -8.88 -15.34 6.26
C LEU A 33 -8.25 -16.71 6.39
N LYS A 34 -8.63 -17.50 7.41
CA LYS A 34 -8.06 -18.83 7.65
C LYS A 34 -8.24 -19.81 6.48
N ASN A 35 -9.30 -19.62 5.68
CA ASN A 35 -9.66 -20.49 4.57
C ASN A 35 -9.50 -19.80 3.21
N ARG A 36 -8.75 -18.69 3.13
CA ARG A 36 -8.56 -17.93 1.89
C ARG A 36 -7.11 -18.00 1.42
N GLU A 37 -6.95 -18.23 0.12
CA GLU A 37 -5.65 -18.23 -0.55
C GLU A 37 -5.49 -17.03 -1.51
N ASP A 38 -6.52 -16.20 -1.62
CA ASP A 38 -6.56 -15.05 -2.51
C ASP A 38 -6.15 -13.74 -1.82
N ARG A 39 -5.90 -13.78 -0.50
CA ARG A 39 -5.50 -12.59 0.27
C ARG A 39 -4.74 -12.91 1.54
N TYR A 40 -3.82 -12.03 1.88
CA TYR A 40 -2.94 -12.14 3.06
C TYR A 40 -2.79 -10.77 3.73
N TYR A 41 -2.67 -10.78 5.05
CA TYR A 41 -2.53 -9.57 5.87
C TYR A 41 -1.41 -9.73 6.88
N TRP A 42 -0.56 -8.73 6.99
CA TRP A 42 0.53 -8.69 7.96
C TRP A 42 0.48 -7.42 8.79
N LEU A 43 0.64 -7.60 10.09
CA LEU A 43 0.93 -6.52 11.02
C LEU A 43 2.44 -6.28 10.99
N VAL A 44 2.84 -5.10 10.53
CA VAL A 44 4.25 -4.76 10.35
C VAL A 44 4.78 -4.07 11.59
N THR A 45 5.96 -4.51 12.03
CA THR A 45 6.66 -3.94 13.19
C THR A 45 8.05 -3.45 12.80
N SER A 46 8.54 -2.42 13.49
CA SER A 46 9.94 -2.00 13.41
C SER A 46 10.86 -3.02 14.09
N PRO A 47 12.18 -2.96 13.86
CA PRO A 47 13.15 -3.77 14.59
C PRO A 47 13.11 -3.57 16.12
N LYS A 48 12.55 -2.46 16.58
CA LYS A 48 12.32 -2.16 18.01
C LYS A 48 11.02 -2.72 18.56
N GLY A 49 10.23 -3.41 17.72
CA GLY A 49 8.94 -3.99 18.10
C GLY A 49 7.76 -3.02 18.07
N ASN A 50 7.94 -1.79 17.59
CA ASN A 50 6.84 -0.84 17.45
C ASN A 50 5.95 -1.22 16.26
N TYR A 51 4.64 -1.13 16.42
CA TYR A 51 3.70 -1.36 15.34
C TYR A 51 3.71 -0.18 14.36
N ILE A 52 4.08 -0.43 13.10
CA ILE A 52 4.18 0.59 12.05
C ILE A 52 2.89 0.71 11.23
N GLY A 53 2.30 -0.41 10.86
CA GLY A 53 1.12 -0.41 10.01
C GLY A 53 0.68 -1.81 9.61
N VAL A 54 -0.17 -1.87 8.60
CA VAL A 54 -0.66 -3.11 8.00
C VAL A 54 -0.28 -3.13 6.53
N LEU A 55 0.26 -4.27 6.09
CA LEU A 55 0.42 -4.63 4.69
C LEU A 55 -0.63 -5.68 4.36
N ASN A 56 -1.28 -5.55 3.23
CA ASN A 56 -2.10 -6.62 2.68
C ASN A 56 -1.75 -6.88 1.20
N VAL A 57 -1.96 -8.12 0.80
CA VAL A 57 -1.90 -8.57 -0.58
C VAL A 57 -3.22 -9.27 -0.87
N THR A 58 -3.93 -8.81 -1.87
CA THR A 58 -5.27 -9.25 -2.23
C THR A 58 -5.34 -9.56 -3.73
N GLU A 59 -6.45 -10.12 -4.18
CA GLU A 59 -6.66 -10.49 -5.60
C GLU A 59 -5.50 -11.34 -6.15
N VAL A 60 -4.95 -12.23 -5.29
CA VAL A 60 -3.82 -13.09 -5.66
C VAL A 60 -4.24 -14.01 -6.80
N ASN A 61 -3.62 -13.83 -7.96
CA ASN A 61 -3.79 -14.65 -9.13
C ASN A 61 -2.49 -15.39 -9.44
N ARG A 62 -2.40 -16.65 -9.03
CA ARG A 62 -1.19 -17.48 -9.16
C ARG A 62 -0.86 -17.81 -10.63
N GLU A 63 -1.85 -17.86 -11.51
CA GLU A 63 -1.63 -18.14 -12.95
C GLU A 63 -0.93 -16.98 -13.65
N LYS A 64 -1.23 -15.73 -13.21
CA LYS A 64 -0.65 -14.51 -13.74
C LYS A 64 0.52 -14.00 -12.91
N ASP A 65 0.86 -14.64 -11.80
CA ASP A 65 1.83 -14.13 -10.80
C ASP A 65 1.53 -12.67 -10.39
N GLN A 66 0.24 -12.34 -10.26
CA GLN A 66 -0.26 -10.99 -10.02
C GLN A 66 -1.02 -10.91 -8.70
N ALA A 67 -0.87 -9.79 -8.01
CA ALA A 67 -1.69 -9.46 -6.84
C ALA A 67 -1.80 -7.94 -6.68
N GLU A 68 -2.83 -7.50 -5.97
CA GLU A 68 -2.97 -6.13 -5.51
C GLU A 68 -2.32 -5.98 -4.12
N MET A 69 -1.50 -4.95 -3.94
CA MET A 69 -0.94 -4.60 -2.64
C MET A 69 -1.63 -3.37 -2.09
N GLY A 70 -2.10 -3.47 -0.85
CA GLY A 70 -2.61 -2.36 -0.07
C GLY A 70 -1.84 -2.21 1.24
N LEU A 71 -1.75 -1.00 1.74
CA LEU A 71 -1.10 -0.72 3.02
C LEU A 71 -1.70 0.50 3.69
N TYR A 72 -1.56 0.58 5.00
CA TYR A 72 -1.82 1.79 5.76
C TYR A 72 -0.94 1.84 7.02
N LEU A 73 -0.58 3.05 7.40
CA LEU A 73 0.21 3.31 8.59
C LEU A 73 -0.66 3.29 9.85
N ASN A 74 -0.04 2.92 10.95
CA ASN A 74 -0.57 3.22 12.27
C ASN A 74 -0.61 4.75 12.46
N PRO A 75 -1.79 5.36 12.66
CA PRO A 75 -1.90 6.82 12.80
C PRO A 75 -1.13 7.40 13.99
N GLN A 76 -0.72 6.56 14.94
CA GLN A 76 0.05 6.94 16.13
C GLN A 76 1.55 6.63 15.97
N SER A 77 1.97 6.09 14.83
CA SER A 77 3.37 5.80 14.58
C SER A 77 4.14 7.08 14.27
N ASN A 78 5.31 7.20 14.89
CA ASN A 78 6.30 8.23 14.53
C ASN A 78 7.31 7.70 13.50
N GLU A 79 7.14 6.49 13.00
CA GLU A 79 8.02 5.86 12.01
C GLU A 79 7.78 6.49 10.62
N PHE A 80 8.82 6.49 9.80
CA PHE A 80 8.80 7.12 8.48
C PHE A 80 7.95 6.32 7.50
N GLY A 81 6.88 6.92 7.00
CA GLY A 81 5.99 6.29 6.02
C GLY A 81 6.70 5.86 4.75
N PHE A 82 7.70 6.63 4.28
CA PHE A 82 8.50 6.29 3.11
C PHE A 82 9.23 4.94 3.27
N ASP A 83 9.95 4.74 4.38
CA ASP A 83 10.67 3.49 4.60
C ASP A 83 9.71 2.30 4.72
N PHE A 84 8.57 2.49 5.38
CA PHE A 84 7.53 1.45 5.47
C PHE A 84 7.03 1.03 4.08
N VAL A 85 6.66 1.99 3.23
CA VAL A 85 6.17 1.70 1.87
C VAL A 85 7.25 1.00 1.06
N ARG A 86 8.49 1.51 1.08
CA ARG A 86 9.62 0.93 0.36
C ARG A 86 9.89 -0.52 0.76
N GLU A 87 9.88 -0.82 2.06
CA GLU A 87 10.06 -2.19 2.57
C GLU A 87 8.90 -3.12 2.18
N CYS A 88 7.65 -2.61 2.16
CA CYS A 88 6.50 -3.38 1.69
C CYS A 88 6.63 -3.76 0.20
N PHE A 89 7.05 -2.83 -0.65
CA PHE A 89 7.31 -3.11 -2.08
C PHE A 89 8.46 -4.13 -2.26
N TYR A 90 9.54 -3.97 -1.49
CA TYR A 90 10.65 -4.93 -1.52
C TYR A 90 10.20 -6.33 -1.10
N PHE A 91 9.43 -6.44 -0.02
CA PHE A 91 8.87 -7.70 0.46
C PHE A 91 7.97 -8.37 -0.59
N PHE A 92 7.10 -7.59 -1.26
CA PHE A 92 6.22 -8.09 -2.31
C PHE A 92 7.00 -8.78 -3.45
N PHE A 93 8.02 -8.11 -3.96
CA PHE A 93 8.78 -8.62 -5.10
C PHE A 93 9.84 -9.65 -4.74
N ASN A 94 10.52 -9.50 -3.60
CA ASN A 94 11.70 -10.29 -3.26
C ASN A 94 11.44 -11.41 -2.26
N THR A 95 10.43 -11.27 -1.40
CA THR A 95 10.07 -12.31 -0.42
C THR A 95 8.86 -13.12 -0.90
N LEU A 96 7.77 -12.45 -1.30
CA LEU A 96 6.60 -13.14 -1.86
C LEU A 96 6.82 -13.60 -3.29
N GLN A 97 7.84 -13.08 -3.97
CA GLN A 97 8.22 -13.40 -5.35
C GLN A 97 7.11 -13.17 -6.39
N CYS A 98 6.16 -12.28 -6.10
CA CYS A 98 5.18 -11.85 -7.08
C CYS A 98 5.88 -11.11 -8.23
N LYS A 99 5.38 -11.33 -9.47
CA LYS A 99 5.98 -10.70 -10.67
C LYS A 99 5.27 -9.41 -11.05
N HIS A 100 3.96 -9.35 -10.85
CA HIS A 100 3.11 -8.25 -11.28
C HIS A 100 2.38 -7.66 -10.08
N LEU A 101 2.65 -6.39 -9.83
CA LEU A 101 1.97 -5.60 -8.82
C LEU A 101 0.84 -4.81 -9.49
N TYR A 102 -0.38 -5.02 -9.02
CA TYR A 102 -1.47 -4.08 -9.24
C TYR A 102 -1.52 -3.11 -8.06
N CYS A 103 -1.42 -1.83 -8.34
CA CYS A 103 -1.48 -0.75 -7.37
C CYS A 103 -2.55 0.25 -7.79
N ALA A 104 -3.49 0.56 -6.91
CA ALA A 104 -4.53 1.55 -7.16
C ALA A 104 -4.54 2.59 -6.04
N VAL A 105 -4.42 3.86 -6.41
CA VAL A 105 -4.37 4.99 -5.48
C VAL A 105 -5.49 5.96 -5.78
N ASP A 106 -6.26 6.36 -4.75
CA ASP A 106 -7.24 7.44 -4.89
C ASP A 106 -6.52 8.70 -5.41
N SER A 107 -7.00 9.28 -6.52
CA SER A 107 -6.39 10.43 -7.20
C SER A 107 -6.22 11.67 -6.31
N LYS A 108 -6.94 11.72 -5.18
CA LYS A 108 -6.82 12.76 -4.16
C LYS A 108 -5.75 12.45 -3.12
N ASN A 109 -5.25 11.20 -3.03
CA ASN A 109 -4.20 10.80 -2.10
C ASN A 109 -2.81 11.09 -2.68
N LYS A 110 -2.43 12.36 -2.63
CA LYS A 110 -1.18 12.85 -3.23
C LYS A 110 0.08 12.24 -2.59
N ASP A 111 0.02 11.93 -1.30
CA ASP A 111 1.16 11.35 -0.58
C ASP A 111 1.45 9.93 -1.07
N ALA A 112 0.43 9.06 -1.13
CA ALA A 112 0.58 7.72 -1.68
C ALA A 112 1.03 7.76 -3.15
N TYR A 113 0.35 8.56 -3.98
CA TYR A 113 0.73 8.73 -5.38
C TYR A 113 2.20 9.13 -5.55
N SER A 114 2.67 10.09 -4.75
CA SER A 114 4.04 10.60 -4.84
C SER A 114 5.08 9.54 -4.44
N ILE A 115 4.83 8.80 -3.36
CA ILE A 115 5.74 7.73 -2.90
C ILE A 115 5.77 6.59 -3.91
N ASP A 116 4.62 6.12 -4.36
CA ASP A 116 4.51 4.99 -5.28
C ASP A 116 5.14 5.32 -6.64
N SER A 117 4.91 6.56 -7.16
CA SER A 117 5.57 7.04 -8.38
C SER A 117 7.08 7.10 -8.23
N PHE A 118 7.59 7.58 -7.08
CA PHE A 118 9.02 7.60 -6.80
C PHE A 118 9.61 6.20 -6.75
N LEU A 119 8.87 5.22 -6.19
CA LEU A 119 9.26 3.82 -6.13
C LEU A 119 9.11 3.09 -7.47
N GLY A 120 8.57 3.75 -8.48
CA GLY A 120 8.61 3.29 -9.87
C GLY A 120 7.26 2.91 -10.46
N CYS A 121 6.15 3.09 -9.75
CA CYS A 121 4.82 2.93 -10.34
C CYS A 121 4.58 3.99 -11.42
N GLU A 122 4.09 3.57 -12.57
CA GLU A 122 3.59 4.45 -13.63
C GLU A 122 2.07 4.29 -13.67
N PHE A 123 1.37 5.38 -13.37
CA PHE A 123 -0.08 5.41 -13.31
C PHE A 123 -0.64 5.83 -14.68
N ASP A 124 -0.86 4.86 -15.54
CA ASP A 124 -1.28 5.01 -16.94
C ASP A 124 -2.77 4.71 -17.16
N GLU A 125 -3.44 4.15 -16.15
CA GLU A 125 -4.86 3.84 -16.20
C GLU A 125 -5.66 4.59 -15.13
N LYS A 126 -6.97 4.72 -15.36
CA LYS A 126 -7.93 5.24 -14.38
C LYS A 126 -9.09 4.28 -14.22
N LYS A 127 -9.46 4.03 -12.98
CA LYS A 127 -10.64 3.25 -12.62
C LYS A 127 -11.57 4.11 -11.77
N TYR A 128 -12.86 3.97 -11.98
CA TYR A 128 -13.87 4.71 -11.21
C TYR A 128 -14.70 3.75 -10.36
N ASP A 129 -14.93 4.14 -9.12
CA ASP A 129 -15.90 3.51 -8.22
C ASP A 129 -16.77 4.64 -7.64
N GLY A 130 -18.01 4.74 -8.14
CA GLY A 130 -18.86 5.90 -7.92
C GLY A 130 -18.15 7.19 -8.35
N GLU A 131 -18.02 8.13 -7.41
CA GLU A 131 -17.33 9.42 -7.63
C GLU A 131 -15.82 9.35 -7.36
N THR A 132 -15.30 8.22 -6.88
CA THR A 132 -13.88 8.07 -6.58
C THR A 132 -13.12 7.66 -7.84
N CYS A 133 -12.11 8.43 -8.20
CA CYS A 133 -11.17 8.12 -9.28
C CYS A 133 -9.90 7.51 -8.68
N TYR A 134 -9.60 6.28 -9.06
CA TYR A 134 -8.34 5.61 -8.74
C TYR A 134 -7.38 5.72 -9.93
N LEU A 135 -6.14 6.10 -9.64
CA LEU A 135 -5.02 5.99 -10.56
C LEU A 135 -4.43 4.60 -10.41
N VAL A 136 -4.24 3.89 -11.52
CA VAL A 136 -3.84 2.49 -11.54
C VAL A 136 -2.49 2.32 -12.21
N SER A 137 -1.64 1.52 -11.61
CA SER A 137 -0.36 1.05 -12.14
C SER A 137 -0.29 -0.47 -12.05
N ASN A 138 0.14 -1.12 -13.13
CA ASN A 138 0.36 -2.57 -13.22
C ASN A 138 1.69 -2.92 -13.90
N ASN A 139 2.59 -1.94 -14.02
CA ASN A 139 3.81 -1.99 -14.81
C ASN A 139 5.11 -1.99 -13.99
N LEU A 140 5.02 -1.94 -12.65
CA LEU A 140 6.20 -2.01 -11.80
C LEU A 140 6.78 -3.43 -11.80
N THR A 141 8.06 -3.53 -12.14
CA THR A 141 8.82 -4.78 -12.15
C THR A 141 9.75 -4.89 -10.95
N ARG A 142 10.16 -6.14 -10.62
CA ARG A 142 11.15 -6.40 -9.57
C ARG A 142 12.46 -5.65 -9.81
N ASP A 143 12.98 -5.65 -11.04
CA ASP A 143 14.26 -5.01 -11.35
C ASP A 143 14.18 -3.51 -11.14
N ARG A 144 13.11 -2.88 -11.60
CA ARG A 144 12.86 -1.46 -11.39
C ARG A 144 12.72 -1.12 -9.91
N MET A 145 12.01 -1.96 -9.14
CA MET A 145 11.90 -1.79 -7.69
C MET A 145 13.25 -1.92 -7.00
N ASN A 146 14.08 -2.90 -7.39
CA ASN A 146 15.40 -3.11 -6.82
C ASN A 146 16.36 -1.94 -7.10
N GLU A 147 16.24 -1.30 -8.25
CA GLU A 147 16.98 -0.06 -8.56
C GLU A 147 16.52 1.08 -7.65
N ARG A 148 15.20 1.24 -7.48
CA ARG A 148 14.60 2.28 -6.64
C ARG A 148 14.82 2.06 -5.15
N TYR A 149 14.93 0.80 -4.71
CA TYR A 149 15.18 0.45 -3.32
C TYR A 149 16.48 1.04 -2.78
N LYS A 150 17.47 1.26 -3.64
CA LYS A 150 18.76 1.87 -3.29
C LYS A 150 18.66 3.36 -2.98
N LEU A 151 17.59 4.02 -3.41
CA LEU A 151 17.38 5.45 -3.20
C LEU A 151 16.97 5.72 -1.75
N LYS A 152 17.41 6.90 -1.26
CA LYS A 152 17.16 7.32 0.12
C LYS A 152 15.99 8.29 0.19
N PHE A 153 15.50 8.52 1.38
CA PHE A 153 14.47 9.55 1.63
C PHE A 153 14.88 10.94 1.14
N SER A 154 16.18 11.30 1.22
CA SER A 154 16.69 12.55 0.65
C SER A 154 16.48 12.67 -0.87
N ASP A 155 16.48 11.55 -1.58
CA ASP A 155 16.25 11.53 -3.04
C ASP A 155 14.75 11.66 -3.33
N TYR A 156 13.89 11.06 -2.50
CA TYR A 156 12.44 11.29 -2.53
C TYR A 156 12.09 12.78 -2.30
N LEU A 157 12.73 13.44 -1.34
CA LEU A 157 12.50 14.88 -1.11
C LEU A 157 12.91 15.74 -2.32
N LYS A 158 13.99 15.38 -3.02
CA LYS A 158 14.37 16.05 -4.28
C LYS A 158 13.36 15.80 -5.38
N PHE A 159 12.88 14.57 -5.51
CA PHE A 159 11.82 14.21 -6.46
C PHE A 159 10.55 15.05 -6.22
N CYS A 160 10.07 15.15 -4.98
CA CYS A 160 8.90 15.95 -4.64
C CYS A 160 9.06 17.44 -5.00
N LYS A 161 10.26 18.01 -4.80
CA LYS A 161 10.54 19.42 -5.15
C LYS A 161 10.52 19.67 -6.66
N ASN A 162 10.91 18.69 -7.46
CA ASN A 162 11.03 18.81 -8.92
C ASN A 162 9.76 18.37 -9.65
N SER A 163 8.89 17.63 -8.99
CA SER A 163 7.60 17.23 -9.54
C SER A 163 6.57 18.36 -9.33
N SER A 164 5.72 18.59 -10.33
CA SER A 164 4.62 19.57 -10.28
C SER A 164 3.55 19.26 -9.22
N TYR A 165 3.77 18.26 -8.39
CA TYR A 165 2.84 17.79 -7.36
C TYR A 165 3.00 18.46 -6.00
N GLY A 166 3.97 19.37 -5.86
CA GLY A 166 4.20 20.17 -4.64
C GLY A 166 3.72 21.62 -4.74
N LYS A 167 2.89 21.94 -5.74
CA LYS A 167 2.29 23.28 -5.90
C LYS A 167 0.79 23.21 -5.84
#